data_4654f3b4dd878317e4a3d1bf9747d00f
#
_entry.id   4654f3b4dd878317e4a3d1bf9747d00f
#
_cell.length_a   1.000
_cell.length_b   1.000
_cell.length_c   1.000
_cell.angle_alpha   90.00
_cell.angle_beta   90.00
_cell.angle_gamma   90.00
#
_symmetry.space_group_name_H-M   'P 1'
#
loop_
_entity.id
_entity.type
_entity.pdbx_description
1 polymer ?
#
loop_
_entity_poly.entity_id
_entity_poly.type
_entity_poly.pdbx_seq_one_letter_code
_entity_poly.pdbx_strand_id
1 'polypeptide(L)'
;MKWHFSDGWNLDDFSTDLSIEDDATLAADQKTPFLSFTCSAASKSIVLGLEPGDFMVVANIGGTNAVTVKAISGDTGTSVAAGKVALCIGSGTANASKIYVLN
;
A
#
# COMPACT_ATOMS: atom_id res chain seq x y z
N MET A 1 11.92 5.85 -2.40
CA MET A 1 11.95 4.98 -1.22
C MET A 1 13.05 3.96 -1.38
N LYS A 2 13.85 3.76 -0.37
CA LYS A 2 14.90 2.73 -0.36
C LYS A 2 14.72 1.87 0.87
N TRP A 3 14.82 0.58 0.69
CA TRP A 3 14.70 -0.37 1.78
C TRP A 3 16.07 -0.89 2.18
N HIS A 4 16.48 -0.61 3.42
CA HIS A 4 17.77 -1.00 3.96
C HIS A 4 17.58 -1.89 5.18
N PHE A 5 18.26 -3.02 5.18
CA PHE A 5 18.19 -3.98 6.26
C PHE A 5 19.60 -4.17 6.82
N SER A 6 20.06 -3.17 7.59
CA SER A 6 21.44 -3.13 8.07
C SER A 6 21.79 -4.23 9.07
N ASP A 7 20.78 -4.70 9.82
CA ASP A 7 20.95 -5.74 10.84
C ASP A 7 20.30 -7.06 10.43
N GLY A 8 20.13 -7.28 9.12
CA GLY A 8 19.41 -8.43 8.60
C GLY A 8 17.93 -8.17 8.47
N TRP A 9 17.18 -9.21 8.16
CA TRP A 9 15.74 -9.10 7.92
C TRP A 9 15.00 -9.38 9.21
N ASN A 10 14.17 -8.43 9.64
CA ASN A 10 13.26 -8.64 10.74
C ASN A 10 11.89 -8.06 10.39
N LEU A 11 10.87 -8.48 11.11
CA LEU A 11 9.49 -8.12 10.77
C LEU A 11 9.23 -6.62 10.90
N ASP A 12 9.86 -5.97 11.88
CA ASP A 12 9.64 -4.53 12.10
C ASP A 12 10.18 -3.68 10.96
N ASP A 13 11.27 -4.12 10.31
CA ASP A 13 11.81 -3.42 9.14
C ASP A 13 11.07 -3.79 7.86
N PHE A 14 10.45 -4.95 7.81
CA PHE A 14 9.87 -5.52 6.60
C PHE A 14 8.39 -5.19 6.43
N SER A 15 7.64 -5.03 7.50
CA SER A 15 6.19 -4.90 7.42
C SER A 15 5.64 -3.78 8.29
N THR A 16 4.52 -3.22 7.85
CA THR A 16 3.73 -2.22 8.59
C THR A 16 2.28 -2.68 8.62
N ASP A 17 1.64 -2.50 9.76
CA ASP A 17 0.24 -2.86 9.98
C ASP A 17 -0.54 -1.59 10.31
N LEU A 18 -1.57 -1.27 9.54
CA LEU A 18 -2.34 -0.04 9.71
C LEU A 18 -3.82 -0.33 9.97
N SER A 19 -4.42 0.52 10.81
CA SER A 19 -5.87 0.61 10.93
C SER A 19 -6.31 1.98 10.44
N ILE A 20 -7.15 2.02 9.42
CA ILE A 20 -7.60 3.29 8.83
C ILE A 20 -9.11 3.43 8.93
N GLU A 21 -9.56 4.67 9.15
CA GLU A 21 -10.97 5.04 9.20
C GLU A 21 -11.29 6.08 8.13
N ASP A 22 -10.27 6.65 7.51
CA ASP A 22 -10.39 7.73 6.55
C ASP A 22 -9.32 7.57 5.48
N ASP A 23 -9.35 8.43 4.46
CA ASP A 23 -8.31 8.44 3.43
C ASP A 23 -6.95 8.64 4.10
N ALA A 24 -5.97 7.86 3.68
CA ALA A 24 -4.66 7.85 4.31
C ALA A 24 -3.56 8.05 3.28
N THR A 25 -2.47 8.67 3.72
CA THR A 25 -1.22 8.78 2.96
C THR A 25 -0.12 8.22 3.85
N LEU A 26 0.67 7.28 3.34
CA LEU A 26 1.73 6.68 4.14
C LEU A 26 2.79 7.71 4.51
N ALA A 27 3.16 7.74 5.80
CA ALA A 27 4.34 8.46 6.26
C ALA A 27 5.60 7.69 5.85
N ALA A 28 6.75 8.35 5.89
CA ALA A 28 8.02 7.75 5.46
C ALA A 28 8.36 6.47 6.22
N ASP A 29 8.07 6.43 7.51
CA ASP A 29 8.34 5.26 8.36
C ASP A 29 7.34 4.11 8.16
N GLN A 30 6.26 4.35 7.42
CA GLN A 30 5.24 3.34 7.10
C GLN A 30 5.46 2.69 5.73
N LYS A 31 6.45 3.16 4.97
CA LYS A 31 6.75 2.63 3.62
C LYS A 31 7.68 1.45 3.71
N THR A 32 7.12 0.30 4.00
CA THR A 32 7.84 -0.97 4.10
C THR A 32 7.50 -1.87 2.92
N PRO A 33 8.32 -2.91 2.62
CA PRO A 33 8.04 -3.82 1.51
C PRO A 33 6.67 -4.49 1.57
N PHE A 34 6.17 -4.75 2.78
CA PHE A 34 4.86 -5.35 3.00
C PHE A 34 4.02 -4.41 3.88
N LEU A 35 2.82 -4.10 3.42
CA LEU A 35 1.85 -3.30 4.16
C LEU A 35 0.57 -4.08 4.31
N SER A 36 0.11 -4.29 5.54
CA SER A 36 -1.22 -4.81 5.79
C SER A 36 -2.09 -3.71 6.38
N PHE A 37 -3.37 -3.72 6.05
CA PHE A 37 -4.28 -2.72 6.59
C PHE A 37 -5.67 -3.29 6.80
N THR A 38 -6.40 -2.66 7.74
CA THR A 38 -7.83 -2.82 7.92
C THR A 38 -8.48 -1.46 7.73
N CYS A 39 -9.66 -1.42 7.13
CA CYS A 39 -10.40 -0.18 6.95
C CYS A 39 -11.82 -0.32 7.51
N SER A 40 -12.16 0.56 8.45
CA SER A 40 -13.45 0.50 9.15
C SER A 40 -14.57 1.26 8.41
N ALA A 41 -14.25 1.98 7.32
CA ALA A 41 -15.21 2.77 6.59
C ALA A 41 -15.18 2.45 5.10
N ALA A 42 -16.31 2.64 4.42
CA ALA A 42 -16.41 2.42 2.98
C ALA A 42 -15.84 3.59 2.18
N SER A 43 -15.46 3.32 0.94
CA SER A 43 -15.06 4.33 -0.05
C SER A 43 -13.83 5.14 0.37
N LYS A 44 -12.86 4.50 0.98
CA LYS A 44 -11.61 5.12 1.39
C LYS A 44 -10.47 4.75 0.46
N SER A 45 -9.41 5.55 0.48
CA SER A 45 -8.22 5.33 -0.32
C SER A 45 -6.96 5.42 0.53
N ILE A 46 -5.90 4.78 0.05
CA ILE A 46 -4.57 4.88 0.65
C ILE A 46 -3.57 5.23 -0.44
N VAL A 47 -2.74 6.25 -0.18
CA VAL A 47 -1.68 6.68 -1.07
C VAL A 47 -0.36 6.14 -0.54
N LEU A 48 0.32 5.34 -1.35
CA LEU A 48 1.57 4.68 -0.94
C LEU A 48 2.78 5.58 -1.04
N GLY A 49 2.78 6.51 -1.99
CA GLY A 49 3.92 7.41 -2.20
C GLY A 49 5.11 6.69 -2.80
N LEU A 50 4.89 5.81 -3.78
CA LEU A 50 5.95 5.05 -4.42
C LEU A 50 6.73 5.93 -5.41
N GLU A 51 8.05 5.88 -5.32
CA GLU A 51 8.95 6.48 -6.29
C GLU A 51 9.12 5.53 -7.50
N PRO A 52 9.65 6.03 -8.63
CA PRO A 52 9.86 5.17 -9.80
C PRO A 52 10.72 3.96 -9.45
N GLY A 53 10.23 2.76 -9.81
CA GLY A 53 10.92 1.51 -9.56
C GLY A 53 10.70 0.90 -8.18
N ASP A 54 10.09 1.63 -7.25
CA ASP A 54 9.74 1.06 -5.96
C ASP A 54 8.59 0.06 -6.11
N PHE A 55 8.57 -0.94 -5.24
CA PHE A 55 7.43 -1.84 -5.18
C PHE A 55 7.01 -2.08 -3.72
N MET A 56 5.75 -2.48 -3.56
CA MET A 56 5.20 -2.77 -2.25
C MET A 56 4.11 -3.83 -2.42
N VAL A 57 4.06 -4.78 -1.50
CA VAL A 57 2.94 -5.72 -1.41
C VAL A 57 1.99 -5.19 -0.35
N VAL A 58 0.73 -5.01 -0.71
CA VAL A 58 -0.30 -4.51 0.21
C VAL A 58 -1.38 -5.57 0.37
N ALA A 59 -1.86 -5.74 1.60
CA ALA A 59 -2.89 -6.71 1.92
C ALA A 59 -4.02 -6.04 2.69
N ASN A 60 -5.24 -6.15 2.16
CA ASN A 60 -6.43 -5.69 2.87
C ASN A 60 -6.94 -6.84 3.73
N ILE A 61 -6.52 -6.89 4.99
CA ILE A 61 -6.66 -8.07 5.85
C ILE A 61 -7.90 -8.08 6.70
N GLY A 62 -8.68 -6.99 6.74
CA GLY A 62 -9.77 -6.94 7.68
C GLY A 62 -11.07 -6.40 7.15
N GLY A 63 -12.16 -6.73 7.85
CA GLY A 63 -13.46 -6.17 7.60
C GLY A 63 -14.11 -6.61 6.30
N THR A 64 -14.96 -5.71 5.77
CA THR A 64 -15.73 -5.96 4.56
C THR A 64 -15.51 -4.88 3.50
N ASN A 65 -14.69 -3.88 3.80
CA ASN A 65 -14.54 -2.70 2.95
C ASN A 65 -13.39 -2.84 1.98
N ALA A 66 -13.66 -2.58 0.70
CA ALA A 66 -12.62 -2.40 -0.29
C ALA A 66 -11.95 -1.04 -0.07
N VAL A 67 -10.67 -0.95 -0.43
CA VAL A 67 -9.89 0.29 -0.33
C VAL A 67 -9.25 0.56 -1.68
N THR A 68 -9.34 1.80 -2.15
CA THR A 68 -8.67 2.21 -3.37
C THR A 68 -7.19 2.49 -3.04
N VAL A 69 -6.30 1.71 -3.65
CA VAL A 69 -4.87 1.85 -3.47
C VAL A 69 -4.29 2.69 -4.60
N LYS A 70 -3.53 3.71 -4.24
CA LYS A 70 -2.91 4.64 -5.18
C LYS A 70 -1.40 4.65 -4.95
N ALA A 71 -0.62 4.47 -6.01
CA ALA A 71 0.83 4.54 -5.90
C ALA A 71 1.28 5.96 -5.55
N ILE A 72 0.66 6.96 -6.17
CA ILE A 72 0.87 8.38 -5.86
C ILE A 72 -0.48 9.10 -5.82
N SER A 73 -0.52 10.29 -5.22
CA SER A 73 -1.76 11.02 -4.98
C SER A 73 -2.55 11.37 -6.23
N GLY A 74 -1.88 11.49 -7.39
CA GLY A 74 -2.53 11.80 -8.66
C GLY A 74 -3.18 10.62 -9.35
N ASP A 75 -3.05 9.41 -8.82
CA ASP A 75 -3.59 8.20 -9.44
C ASP A 75 -5.10 8.09 -9.24
N THR A 76 -5.78 7.46 -10.22
CA THR A 76 -7.14 6.99 -10.02
C THR A 76 -7.18 5.84 -9.01
N GLY A 77 -6.16 5.01 -9.05
CA GLY A 77 -5.99 3.90 -8.12
C GLY A 77 -6.71 2.62 -8.55
N THR A 78 -6.56 1.62 -7.74
CA THR A 78 -7.13 0.29 -7.96
C THR A 78 -7.81 -0.18 -6.69
N SER A 79 -9.03 -0.68 -6.80
CA SER A 79 -9.77 -1.19 -5.66
C SER A 79 -9.21 -2.54 -5.22
N VAL A 80 -8.89 -2.66 -3.94
CA VAL A 80 -8.45 -3.91 -3.32
C VAL A 80 -9.49 -4.32 -2.30
N ALA A 81 -10.23 -5.37 -2.62
CA ALA A 81 -11.29 -5.86 -1.75
C ALA A 81 -10.73 -6.47 -0.47
N ALA A 82 -11.57 -6.54 0.55
CA ALA A 82 -11.21 -7.20 1.80
C ALA A 82 -10.80 -8.66 1.53
N GLY A 83 -9.69 -9.08 2.13
CA GLY A 83 -9.12 -10.42 1.93
C GLY A 83 -8.21 -10.54 0.71
N LYS A 84 -8.00 -9.47 -0.04
CA LYS A 84 -7.15 -9.50 -1.23
C LYS A 84 -5.80 -8.85 -0.97
N VAL A 85 -4.84 -9.26 -1.79
CA VAL A 85 -3.46 -8.78 -1.78
C VAL A 85 -3.15 -8.17 -3.15
N ALA A 86 -2.38 -7.08 -3.16
CA ALA A 86 -1.96 -6.45 -4.40
C ALA A 86 -0.46 -6.21 -4.42
N LEU A 87 0.15 -6.37 -5.59
CA LEU A 87 1.53 -5.98 -5.84
C LEU A 87 1.51 -4.63 -6.55
N CYS A 88 2.20 -3.64 -5.98
CA CYS A 88 2.22 -2.28 -6.49
C CYS A 88 3.63 -1.89 -6.92
N ILE A 89 3.76 -1.37 -8.13
CA ILE A 89 5.05 -0.95 -8.70
C ILE A 89 4.93 0.51 -9.13
N GLY A 90 5.76 1.38 -8.55
CA GLY A 90 5.71 2.80 -8.81
C GLY A 90 6.35 3.21 -10.13
N SER A 91 5.76 4.21 -10.79
CA SER A 91 6.32 4.79 -12.02
C SER A 91 6.74 6.25 -11.86
N GLY A 92 6.24 6.93 -10.81
CA GLY A 92 6.44 8.37 -10.61
C GLY A 92 5.54 9.24 -11.49
N THR A 93 4.74 8.66 -12.37
CA THR A 93 3.82 9.37 -13.24
C THR A 93 2.39 8.96 -12.89
N ALA A 94 1.47 9.92 -12.84
CA ALA A 94 0.08 9.66 -12.50
C ALA A 94 -0.53 8.62 -13.46
N ASN A 95 -1.22 7.63 -12.92
CA ASN A 95 -1.90 6.56 -13.63
C ASN A 95 -0.99 5.66 -14.49
N ALA A 96 0.34 5.71 -14.28
CA ALA A 96 1.29 4.86 -14.99
C ALA A 96 1.88 3.75 -14.12
N SER A 97 1.65 3.79 -12.82
CA SER A 97 2.06 2.72 -11.92
C SER A 97 1.25 1.45 -12.15
N LYS A 98 1.83 0.30 -11.81
CA LYS A 98 1.17 -0.99 -11.96
C LYS A 98 0.71 -1.50 -10.61
N ILE A 99 -0.57 -1.87 -10.53
CA ILE A 99 -1.16 -2.47 -9.33
C ILE A 99 -1.86 -3.74 -9.77
N TYR A 100 -1.34 -4.87 -9.34
CA TYR A 100 -1.88 -6.20 -9.68
C TYR A 100 -2.55 -6.78 -8.45
N VAL A 101 -3.86 -6.96 -8.50
CA VAL A 101 -4.60 -7.59 -7.41
C VAL A 101 -4.48 -9.11 -7.57
N LEU A 102 -3.98 -9.75 -6.51
CA LEU A 102 -3.76 -11.18 -6.46
C LEU A 102 -4.92 -11.85 -5.73
N ASN A 103 -5.21 -13.06 -6.10
CA ASN A 103 -6.26 -13.84 -5.43
C ASN A 103 -5.68 -14.68 -4.29
#